data_ddc4f0eb629d6cad9c01653b9c4f8caa
#
_entry.id   ddc4f0eb629d6cad9c01653b9c4f8caa
#
_cell.length_a   1.000
_cell.length_b   1.000
_cell.length_c   1.000
_cell.angle_alpha   90.00
_cell.angle_beta   90.00
_cell.angle_gamma   90.00
#
_symmetry.space_group_name_H-M   'P 1'
#
loop_
_entity.id
_entity.type
_entity.pdbx_description
1 polymer ?
#
loop_
_entity_poly.entity_id
_entity_poly.type
_entity_poly.pdbx_seq_one_letter_code
_entity_poly.pdbx_strand_id
1 'polypeptide(L)'
;LFLQSPRTDPGSKEPIVKIRDLNSLYIEPGDSFALPYAKGIFVDIFPMEDYPNISRKWIKRLTKGISKSNAILHHSHTYSLRSFAEFFWFGAKLMVCSGLWKLVCRLAPKGRYSDIPILNGRGVSFDKASIKPLGKITFEGVEFPAPHDYDAYLTDLYGDYMKLPPPEKRESHAVYVALS
;
A
#
# COMPACT_ATOMS: atom_id res chain seq x y z
N LEU A 1 -4.15 22.45 -3.76
CA LEU A 1 -3.66 21.08 -3.60
C LEU A 1 -2.47 21.05 -2.64
N PHE A 2 -2.37 20.02 -1.83
CA PHE A 2 -1.32 19.85 -0.83
C PHE A 2 -0.70 18.46 -0.94
N LEU A 3 0.64 18.40 -1.05
CA LEU A 3 1.39 17.15 -1.04
C LEU A 3 1.63 16.73 0.41
N GLN A 4 0.85 15.77 0.90
CA GLN A 4 0.99 15.19 2.23
C GLN A 4 1.98 14.03 2.21
N SER A 5 2.95 14.09 3.10
CA SER A 5 3.94 13.05 3.33
C SER A 5 4.41 13.15 4.79
N PRO A 6 5.11 12.16 5.35
CA PRO A 6 5.70 12.29 6.70
C PRO A 6 6.63 13.48 6.87
N ARG A 7 7.14 14.03 5.77
CA ARG A 7 8.05 15.18 5.77
C ARG A 7 7.31 16.53 5.74
N THR A 8 6.21 16.61 4.98
CA THR A 8 5.43 17.84 4.79
C THR A 8 4.29 17.98 5.79
N ASP A 9 3.85 16.86 6.35
CA ASP A 9 2.78 16.78 7.36
C ASP A 9 3.16 15.73 8.42
N PRO A 10 4.03 16.08 9.39
CA PRO A 10 4.50 15.15 10.41
C PRO A 10 3.41 14.60 11.32
N GLY A 11 2.24 15.25 11.37
CA GLY A 11 1.06 14.78 12.10
C GLY A 11 0.40 13.58 11.43
N SER A 12 0.59 13.39 10.14
CA SER A 12 0.15 12.21 9.41
C SER A 12 1.12 11.05 9.66
N LYS A 13 0.64 9.98 10.26
CA LYS A 13 1.43 8.77 10.52
C LYS A 13 1.49 7.81 9.34
N GLU A 14 0.85 8.15 8.22
CA GLU A 14 0.78 7.28 7.07
C GLU A 14 2.08 7.28 6.27
N PRO A 15 2.57 6.09 5.90
CA PRO A 15 3.81 5.96 5.12
C PRO A 15 3.62 6.25 3.62
N ILE A 16 2.38 6.56 3.19
CA ILE A 16 2.02 6.81 1.80
C ILE A 16 2.02 8.32 1.54
N VAL A 17 2.35 8.69 0.31
CA VAL A 17 2.22 10.06 -0.15
C VAL A 17 0.81 10.29 -0.68
N LYS A 18 0.16 11.37 -0.28
CA LYS A 18 -1.17 11.76 -0.74
C LYS A 18 -1.14 13.15 -1.36
N ILE A 19 -1.91 13.37 -2.41
CA ILE A 19 -2.24 14.71 -2.89
C ILE A 19 -3.63 15.03 -2.38
N ARG A 20 -3.75 16.05 -1.51
CA ARG A 20 -5.02 16.46 -0.90
C ARG A 20 -5.54 17.76 -1.46
N ASP A 21 -6.84 17.83 -1.60
CA ASP A 21 -7.56 19.09 -1.81
C ASP A 21 -7.94 19.69 -0.47
N LEU A 22 -7.28 20.80 -0.11
CA LEU A 22 -7.51 21.49 1.16
C LEU A 22 -8.82 22.29 1.19
N ASN A 23 -9.50 22.47 0.06
CA ASN A 23 -10.83 23.08 -0.01
C ASN A 23 -11.96 22.08 0.24
N SER A 24 -11.62 20.86 0.61
CA SER A 24 -12.57 19.79 0.93
C SER A 24 -12.28 19.19 2.29
N LEU A 25 -13.23 18.45 2.82
CA LEU A 25 -13.07 17.67 4.05
C LEU A 25 -13.43 16.20 3.77
N TYR A 26 -12.53 15.30 4.14
CA TYR A 26 -12.73 13.86 4.04
C TYR A 26 -12.28 13.21 5.35
N ILE A 27 -13.22 12.59 6.06
CA ILE A 27 -13.01 11.97 7.37
C ILE A 27 -13.12 10.47 7.24
N GLU A 28 -12.09 9.76 7.66
CA GLU A 28 -12.04 8.30 7.70
C GLU A 28 -12.41 7.77 9.10
N PRO A 29 -12.82 6.49 9.23
CA PRO A 29 -13.06 5.87 10.53
C PRO A 29 -11.79 5.93 11.41
N GLY A 30 -11.93 6.45 12.61
CA GLY A 30 -10.81 6.62 13.53
C GLY A 30 -10.06 7.95 13.42
N ASP A 31 -10.41 8.80 12.47
CA ASP A 31 -9.91 10.17 12.41
C ASP A 31 -10.35 11.00 13.62
N SER A 32 -9.46 11.85 14.08
CA SER A 32 -9.75 12.82 15.13
C SER A 32 -9.47 14.23 14.64
N PHE A 33 -10.40 15.15 14.90
CA PHE A 33 -10.20 16.58 14.64
C PHE A 33 -9.10 17.20 15.51
N ALA A 34 -8.77 16.54 16.62
CA ALA A 34 -7.67 16.97 17.49
C ALA A 34 -6.27 16.67 16.90
N LEU A 35 -6.19 15.81 15.88
CA LEU A 35 -4.90 15.49 15.24
C LEU A 35 -4.56 16.56 14.19
N PRO A 36 -3.38 17.19 14.30
CA PRO A 36 -2.98 18.31 13.46
C PRO A 36 -2.42 17.84 12.11
N TYR A 37 -3.24 17.18 11.29
CA TYR A 37 -2.87 16.84 9.91
C TYR A 37 -3.96 17.24 8.93
N ALA A 38 -3.57 17.42 7.67
CA ALA A 38 -4.47 17.80 6.59
C ALA A 38 -5.52 16.72 6.31
N LYS A 39 -6.79 17.12 6.25
CA LYS A 39 -7.95 16.25 6.04
C LYS A 39 -8.76 16.78 4.85
N GLY A 40 -8.45 16.35 3.67
CA GLY A 40 -9.22 16.71 2.47
C GLY A 40 -9.35 15.48 1.57
N ILE A 41 -10.19 15.55 0.56
CA ILE A 41 -10.25 14.52 -0.48
C ILE A 41 -8.84 14.33 -1.04
N PHE A 42 -8.48 13.09 -1.32
CA PHE A 42 -7.10 12.77 -1.67
C PHE A 42 -6.98 11.71 -2.76
N VAL A 43 -5.83 11.73 -3.41
CA VAL A 43 -5.33 10.67 -4.27
C VAL A 43 -4.07 10.10 -3.63
N ASP A 44 -4.05 8.79 -3.43
CA ASP A 44 -2.88 8.08 -2.93
C ASP A 44 -1.84 7.88 -4.03
N ILE A 45 -0.58 8.08 -3.66
CA ILE A 45 0.58 7.81 -4.53
C ILE A 45 1.37 6.66 -3.93
N PHE A 46 1.33 5.52 -4.59
CA PHE A 46 2.09 4.33 -4.19
C PHE A 46 3.40 4.25 -4.98
N PRO A 47 4.56 4.29 -4.30
CA PRO A 47 5.84 4.05 -4.98
C PRO A 47 5.98 2.59 -5.36
N MET A 48 6.22 2.32 -6.64
CA MET A 48 6.45 0.96 -7.12
C MET A 48 7.95 0.69 -7.29
N GLU A 49 8.38 -0.48 -6.84
CA GLU A 49 9.74 -0.99 -6.95
C GLU A 49 9.83 -2.17 -7.92
N ASP A 50 11.03 -2.37 -8.42
CA ASP A 50 11.38 -3.56 -9.20
C ASP A 50 11.46 -4.80 -8.31
N TYR A 51 10.57 -5.75 -8.58
CA TYR A 51 10.53 -7.03 -7.89
C TYR A 51 11.24 -8.14 -8.68
N PRO A 52 11.80 -9.12 -7.96
CA PRO A 52 12.42 -10.28 -8.57
C PRO A 52 11.37 -11.16 -9.26
N ASN A 53 11.73 -11.73 -10.41
CA ASN A 53 10.87 -12.68 -11.12
C ASN A 53 10.96 -14.08 -10.50
N ILE A 54 10.35 -14.22 -9.35
CA ILE A 54 10.17 -15.48 -8.61
C ILE A 54 8.69 -15.80 -8.45
N SER A 55 8.38 -16.99 -7.92
CA SER A 55 6.99 -17.38 -7.75
C SER A 55 6.24 -16.39 -6.83
N ARG A 56 4.99 -16.07 -7.19
CA ARG A 56 4.10 -15.17 -6.39
C ARG A 56 3.95 -15.66 -4.94
N LYS A 57 4.01 -16.97 -4.71
CA LYS A 57 3.96 -17.57 -3.36
C LYS A 57 5.12 -17.11 -2.48
N TRP A 58 6.34 -17.05 -3.02
CA TRP A 58 7.52 -16.59 -2.28
C TRP A 58 7.50 -15.07 -2.09
N ILE A 59 7.12 -14.30 -3.10
CA ILE A 59 6.91 -12.86 -2.97
C ILE A 59 5.96 -12.59 -1.80
N LYS A 60 4.77 -13.18 -1.85
CA LYS A 60 3.74 -13.02 -0.80
C LYS A 60 4.24 -13.41 0.59
N ARG A 61 4.99 -14.50 0.70
CA ARG A 61 5.52 -14.96 2.00
C ARG A 61 6.52 -13.99 2.59
N LEU A 62 7.44 -13.48 1.79
CA LEU A 62 8.51 -12.57 2.23
C LEU A 62 7.96 -11.18 2.53
N THR A 63 7.20 -10.57 1.61
CA THR A 63 6.65 -9.22 1.79
C THR A 63 5.63 -9.17 2.94
N LYS A 64 4.74 -10.17 3.06
CA LYS A 64 3.84 -10.30 4.21
C LYS A 64 4.60 -10.48 5.52
N GLY A 65 5.73 -11.23 5.49
CA GLY A 65 6.62 -11.38 6.65
C GLY A 65 7.21 -10.04 7.09
N ILE A 66 7.71 -9.25 6.14
CA ILE A 66 8.28 -7.91 6.37
C ILE A 66 7.20 -6.95 6.87
N SER A 67 6.12 -6.79 6.12
CA SER A 67 5.04 -5.83 6.43
C SER A 67 4.40 -6.11 7.80
N LYS A 68 4.01 -7.36 8.05
CA LYS A 68 3.39 -7.74 9.34
C LYS A 68 4.35 -7.55 10.52
N SER A 69 5.61 -7.94 10.37
CA SER A 69 6.59 -7.79 11.45
C SER A 69 6.87 -6.32 11.73
N ASN A 70 7.00 -5.49 10.68
CA ASN A 70 7.16 -4.05 10.83
C ASN A 70 5.96 -3.42 11.52
N ALA A 71 4.74 -3.75 11.11
CA ALA A 71 3.53 -3.21 11.71
C ALA A 71 3.42 -3.52 13.21
N ILE A 72 3.75 -4.77 13.61
CA ILE A 72 3.73 -5.17 15.02
C ILE A 72 4.80 -4.43 15.82
N LEU A 73 6.02 -4.31 15.30
CA LEU A 73 7.12 -3.63 16.00
C LEU A 73 6.89 -2.13 16.20
N HIS A 74 6.10 -1.48 15.31
CA HIS A 74 5.80 -0.05 15.40
C HIS A 74 4.43 0.26 16.03
N HIS A 75 3.68 -0.79 16.40
CA HIS A 75 2.43 -0.60 17.14
C HIS A 75 2.72 -0.23 18.61
N SER A 76 1.80 0.51 19.24
CA SER A 76 1.93 0.82 20.67
C SER A 76 1.81 -0.45 21.51
N HIS A 77 2.85 -0.78 22.23
CA HIS A 77 2.90 -1.93 23.13
C HIS A 77 2.76 -1.51 24.59
N THR A 78 2.04 -2.30 25.36
CA THR A 78 2.11 -2.23 26.84
C THR A 78 3.31 -3.05 27.32
N TYR A 79 3.98 -2.58 28.36
CA TYR A 79 5.08 -3.32 28.97
C TYR A 79 4.60 -4.62 29.58
N SER A 80 4.83 -5.74 28.90
CA SER A 80 4.46 -7.09 29.34
C SER A 80 5.47 -8.13 28.84
N LEU A 81 5.55 -9.28 29.49
CA LEU A 81 6.39 -10.40 29.02
C LEU A 81 6.01 -10.85 27.60
N ARG A 82 4.73 -10.75 27.25
CA ARG A 82 4.24 -11.05 25.91
C ARG A 82 4.80 -10.04 24.88
N SER A 83 4.72 -8.75 25.17
CA SER A 83 5.26 -7.72 24.27
C SER A 83 6.77 -7.86 24.07
N PHE A 84 7.47 -8.27 25.12
CA PHE A 84 8.90 -8.56 25.03
C PHE A 84 9.19 -9.74 24.10
N ALA A 85 8.46 -10.85 24.27
CA ALA A 85 8.59 -12.02 23.39
C ALA A 85 8.22 -11.69 21.94
N GLU A 86 7.14 -10.91 21.72
CA GLU A 86 6.73 -10.44 20.40
C GLU A 86 7.80 -9.57 19.73
N PHE A 87 8.43 -8.68 20.48
CA PHE A 87 9.53 -7.84 19.99
C PHE A 87 10.69 -8.67 19.41
N PHE A 88 11.16 -9.66 20.17
CA PHE A 88 12.25 -10.54 19.70
C PHE A 88 11.83 -11.42 18.53
N TRP A 89 10.65 -12.02 18.60
CA TRP A 89 10.14 -12.89 17.53
C TRP A 89 9.96 -12.12 16.22
N PHE A 90 9.26 -10.99 16.26
CA PHE A 90 9.00 -10.21 15.06
C PHE A 90 10.24 -9.44 14.58
N GLY A 91 11.13 -9.05 15.48
CA GLY A 91 12.44 -8.49 15.14
C GLY A 91 13.30 -9.48 14.37
N ALA A 92 13.46 -10.69 14.87
CA ALA A 92 14.18 -11.76 14.19
C ALA A 92 13.53 -12.11 12.84
N LYS A 93 12.20 -12.22 12.80
CA LYS A 93 11.45 -12.49 11.58
C LYS A 93 11.61 -11.39 10.54
N LEU A 94 11.56 -10.13 10.95
CA LEU A 94 11.79 -8.97 10.06
C LEU A 94 13.20 -9.04 9.46
N MET A 95 14.20 -9.32 10.28
CA MET A 95 15.60 -9.42 9.87
C MET A 95 15.80 -10.54 8.83
N VAL A 96 15.26 -11.73 9.12
CA VAL A 96 15.35 -12.89 8.21
C VAL A 96 14.61 -12.63 6.90
N CYS A 97 13.36 -12.17 6.97
CA CYS A 97 12.57 -11.91 5.75
C CYS A 97 13.19 -10.79 4.90
N SER A 98 13.69 -9.71 5.52
CA SER A 98 14.35 -8.61 4.81
C SER A 98 15.69 -9.04 4.23
N GLY A 99 16.47 -9.85 4.94
CA GLY A 99 17.73 -10.41 4.44
C GLY A 99 17.52 -11.31 3.24
N LEU A 100 16.57 -12.24 3.33
CA LEU A 100 16.20 -13.11 2.21
C LEU A 100 15.64 -12.31 1.02
N TRP A 101 14.81 -11.30 1.28
CA TRP A 101 14.30 -10.41 0.25
C TRP A 101 15.43 -9.70 -0.51
N LYS A 102 16.36 -9.07 0.22
CA LYS A 102 17.53 -8.41 -0.37
C LYS A 102 18.38 -9.38 -1.20
N LEU A 103 18.61 -10.58 -0.68
CA LEU A 103 19.37 -11.62 -1.40
C LEU A 103 18.68 -12.02 -2.70
N VAL A 104 17.38 -12.31 -2.65
CA VAL A 104 16.59 -12.68 -3.83
C VAL A 104 16.54 -11.53 -4.84
N CYS A 105 16.35 -10.29 -4.38
CA CYS A 105 16.39 -9.11 -5.24
C CYS A 105 17.75 -8.89 -5.93
N ARG A 106 18.84 -9.38 -5.34
CA ARG A 106 20.19 -9.30 -5.91
C ARG A 106 20.47 -10.42 -6.92
N LEU A 107 19.94 -11.63 -6.68
CA LEU A 107 20.27 -12.81 -7.47
C LEU A 107 19.28 -13.09 -8.60
N ALA A 108 18.01 -12.79 -8.41
CA ALA A 108 16.98 -13.07 -9.41
C ALA A 108 16.81 -11.92 -10.41
N PRO A 109 16.48 -12.22 -11.67
CA PRO A 109 16.19 -11.19 -12.67
C PRO A 109 14.96 -10.37 -12.27
N LYS A 110 14.94 -9.09 -12.62
CA LYS A 110 13.82 -8.19 -12.40
C LYS A 110 12.77 -8.38 -13.49
N GLY A 111 11.55 -8.70 -13.13
CA GLY A 111 10.47 -8.94 -14.08
C GLY A 111 9.11 -8.48 -13.59
N ARG A 112 9.03 -8.00 -12.34
CA ARG A 112 7.79 -7.57 -11.70
C ARG A 112 7.89 -6.18 -11.11
N TYR A 113 6.73 -5.54 -10.91
CA TYR A 113 6.56 -4.34 -10.12
C TYR A 113 5.64 -4.60 -8.94
N SER A 114 5.86 -3.90 -7.85
CA SER A 114 4.92 -3.83 -6.72
C SER A 114 5.29 -2.67 -5.78
N ASP A 115 4.41 -2.41 -4.80
CA ASP A 115 4.71 -1.50 -3.71
C ASP A 115 5.95 -1.95 -2.93
N ILE A 116 6.60 -1.02 -2.26
CA ILE A 116 7.72 -1.37 -1.37
C ILE A 116 7.31 -2.48 -0.38
N PRO A 117 8.19 -3.43 -0.05
CA PRO A 117 7.82 -4.63 0.71
C PRO A 117 7.15 -4.36 2.05
N ILE A 118 7.47 -3.22 2.70
CA ILE A 118 6.88 -2.83 3.97
C ILE A 118 5.39 -2.48 3.84
N LEU A 119 4.96 -1.95 2.70
CA LEU A 119 3.57 -1.61 2.40
C LEU A 119 2.83 -2.79 1.75
N ASN A 120 3.54 -3.73 1.16
CA ASN A 120 2.97 -4.87 0.44
C ASN A 120 2.55 -6.02 1.36
N GLY A 121 1.66 -5.73 2.32
CA GLY A 121 1.12 -6.75 3.24
C GLY A 121 0.23 -7.79 2.55
N ARG A 122 -0.33 -7.46 1.39
CA ARG A 122 -1.14 -8.38 0.56
C ARG A 122 -0.27 -9.33 -0.26
N GLY A 123 0.98 -8.95 -0.52
CA GLY A 123 1.93 -9.73 -1.34
C GLY A 123 1.54 -9.75 -2.81
N VAL A 124 0.92 -8.67 -3.30
CA VAL A 124 0.57 -8.50 -4.72
C VAL A 124 1.83 -8.15 -5.51
N SER A 125 1.90 -8.60 -6.75
CA SER A 125 2.96 -8.19 -7.68
C SER A 125 2.46 -8.31 -9.12
N PHE A 126 2.84 -7.36 -9.94
CA PHE A 126 2.41 -7.22 -11.33
C PHE A 126 3.54 -7.56 -12.28
N ASP A 127 3.23 -8.16 -13.42
CA ASP A 127 4.22 -8.35 -14.48
C ASP A 127 4.57 -6.98 -15.09
N LYS A 128 5.85 -6.73 -15.36
CA LYS A 128 6.29 -5.47 -15.98
C LYS A 128 5.63 -5.23 -17.32
N ALA A 129 5.43 -6.29 -18.10
CA ALA A 129 4.78 -6.23 -19.41
C ALA A 129 3.32 -5.79 -19.33
N SER A 130 2.61 -6.07 -18.21
CA SER A 130 1.25 -5.59 -18.01
C SER A 130 1.18 -4.09 -17.72
N ILE A 131 2.27 -3.49 -17.19
CA ILE A 131 2.30 -2.09 -16.84
C ILE A 131 2.94 -1.23 -17.92
N LYS A 132 4.06 -1.67 -18.50
CA LYS A 132 4.85 -0.87 -19.46
C LYS A 132 4.98 -1.56 -20.82
N PRO A 133 5.00 -0.76 -21.93
CA PRO A 133 4.84 0.70 -21.96
C PRO A 133 3.45 1.11 -21.46
N LEU A 134 3.29 2.33 -20.91
CA LEU A 134 1.97 2.77 -20.46
C LEU A 134 1.00 2.86 -21.64
N GLY A 135 -0.21 2.36 -21.44
CA GLY A 135 -1.36 2.59 -22.29
C GLY A 135 -2.12 3.84 -21.90
N LYS A 136 -3.31 3.97 -22.45
CA LYS A 136 -4.26 5.05 -22.13
C LYS A 136 -5.62 4.47 -21.81
N ILE A 137 -6.34 5.13 -20.92
CA ILE A 137 -7.74 4.87 -20.62
C ILE A 137 -8.52 6.17 -20.65
N THR A 138 -9.72 6.12 -21.23
CA THR A 138 -10.63 7.28 -21.25
C THR A 138 -11.58 7.18 -20.06
N PHE A 139 -11.61 8.22 -19.25
CA PHE A 139 -12.55 8.37 -18.15
C PHE A 139 -13.22 9.75 -18.24
N GLU A 140 -14.55 9.76 -18.29
CA GLU A 140 -15.36 10.99 -18.45
C GLU A 140 -14.90 11.90 -19.61
N GLY A 141 -14.51 11.30 -20.73
CA GLY A 141 -14.05 12.02 -21.93
C GLY A 141 -12.60 12.51 -21.88
N VAL A 142 -11.87 12.27 -20.80
CA VAL A 142 -10.46 12.63 -20.64
C VAL A 142 -9.58 11.39 -20.73
N GLU A 143 -8.48 11.47 -21.50
CA GLU A 143 -7.48 10.41 -21.57
C GLU A 143 -6.49 10.48 -20.41
N PHE A 144 -6.29 9.35 -19.73
CA PHE A 144 -5.31 9.19 -18.67
C PHE A 144 -4.30 8.11 -19.02
N PRO A 145 -3.02 8.23 -18.62
CA PRO A 145 -2.08 7.13 -18.69
C PRO A 145 -2.54 5.99 -17.76
N ALA A 146 -2.47 4.76 -18.27
CA ALA A 146 -2.88 3.57 -17.57
C ALA A 146 -1.86 2.44 -17.76
N PRO A 147 -1.87 1.36 -16.98
CA PRO A 147 -1.16 0.14 -17.30
C PRO A 147 -1.47 -0.32 -18.72
N HIS A 148 -0.48 -0.88 -19.42
CA HIS A 148 -0.65 -1.39 -20.78
C HIS A 148 -1.78 -2.41 -20.87
N ASP A 149 -1.76 -3.37 -19.97
CA ASP A 149 -2.82 -4.35 -19.77
C ASP A 149 -3.47 -4.09 -18.40
N TYR A 150 -4.46 -3.19 -18.39
CA TYR A 150 -5.17 -2.82 -17.18
C TYR A 150 -6.05 -3.97 -16.66
N ASP A 151 -6.50 -4.88 -17.51
CA ASP A 151 -7.29 -6.06 -17.11
C ASP A 151 -6.43 -7.03 -16.28
N ALA A 152 -5.23 -7.37 -16.76
CA ALA A 152 -4.29 -8.17 -16.01
C ALA A 152 -3.88 -7.49 -14.70
N TYR A 153 -3.66 -6.17 -14.72
CA TYR A 153 -3.33 -5.38 -13.52
C TYR A 153 -4.45 -5.44 -12.47
N LEU A 154 -5.69 -5.20 -12.87
CA LEU A 154 -6.85 -5.22 -11.97
C LEU A 154 -7.16 -6.63 -11.47
N THR A 155 -6.99 -7.64 -12.33
CA THR A 155 -7.15 -9.05 -11.95
C THR A 155 -6.11 -9.46 -10.89
N ASP A 156 -4.84 -9.05 -11.05
CA ASP A 156 -3.80 -9.32 -10.06
C ASP A 156 -4.07 -8.63 -8.72
N LEU A 157 -4.68 -7.44 -8.73
CA LEU A 157 -4.95 -6.64 -7.55
C LEU A 157 -6.20 -7.09 -6.80
N TYR A 158 -7.29 -7.33 -7.52
CA TYR A 158 -8.64 -7.55 -6.95
C TYR A 158 -9.23 -8.93 -7.25
N GLY A 159 -8.63 -9.71 -8.14
CA GLY A 159 -9.23 -10.95 -8.65
C GLY A 159 -10.30 -10.67 -9.68
N ASP A 160 -11.51 -11.21 -9.48
CA ASP A 160 -12.67 -10.92 -10.33
C ASP A 160 -13.23 -9.52 -10.02
N TYR A 161 -12.53 -8.50 -10.52
CA TYR A 161 -12.83 -7.08 -10.21
C TYR A 161 -14.14 -6.59 -10.84
N MET A 162 -14.67 -7.27 -11.87
CA MET A 162 -15.95 -6.94 -12.46
C MET A 162 -17.13 -7.38 -11.60
N LYS A 163 -16.89 -8.27 -10.63
CA LYS A 163 -17.90 -8.74 -9.70
C LYS A 163 -17.96 -7.85 -8.47
N LEU A 164 -19.03 -7.10 -8.32
CA LEU A 164 -19.25 -6.30 -7.13
C LEU A 164 -19.31 -7.19 -5.87
N PRO A 165 -18.67 -6.76 -4.78
CA PRO A 165 -18.81 -7.43 -3.49
C PRO A 165 -20.29 -7.47 -3.06
N PRO A 166 -20.71 -8.50 -2.32
CA PRO A 166 -22.05 -8.53 -1.73
C PRO A 166 -22.29 -7.27 -0.88
N PRO A 167 -23.54 -6.75 -0.82
CA PRO A 167 -23.85 -5.49 -0.13
C PRO A 167 -23.30 -5.41 1.30
N GLU A 168 -23.35 -6.53 2.05
CA GLU A 168 -22.87 -6.66 3.41
C GLU A 168 -21.34 -6.57 3.56
N LYS A 169 -20.60 -6.68 2.45
CA LYS A 169 -19.13 -6.55 2.41
C LYS A 169 -18.66 -5.24 1.79
N ARG A 170 -19.58 -4.35 1.45
CA ARG A 170 -19.26 -3.02 0.92
C ARG A 170 -19.05 -2.07 2.08
N GLU A 171 -17.80 -1.70 2.29
CA GLU A 171 -17.42 -0.74 3.34
C GLU A 171 -17.17 0.62 2.72
N SER A 172 -17.70 1.68 3.34
CA SER A 172 -17.32 3.04 3.01
C SER A 172 -16.08 3.41 3.83
N HIS A 173 -15.06 3.89 3.15
CA HIS A 173 -13.88 4.46 3.83
C HIS A 173 -14.13 5.89 4.32
N ALA A 174 -15.21 6.53 3.88
CA ALA A 174 -15.58 7.88 4.32
C ALA A 174 -16.70 7.82 5.37
N VAL A 175 -16.47 8.46 6.50
CA VAL A 175 -17.51 8.76 7.50
C VAL A 175 -18.22 10.06 7.15
N TYR A 176 -17.47 11.02 6.64
CA TYR A 176 -17.99 12.33 6.25
C TYR A 176 -17.18 12.91 5.09
N VAL A 177 -17.88 13.51 4.14
CA VAL A 177 -17.28 14.23 3.00
C VAL A 177 -18.00 15.56 2.83
N ALA A 178 -17.23 16.65 2.74
CA ALA A 178 -17.74 17.96 2.36
C ALA A 178 -16.87 18.57 1.25
N LEU A 179 -17.53 19.20 0.32
CA LEU A 179 -16.93 20.02 -0.74
C LEU A 179 -17.26 21.48 -0.45
N SER A 180 -16.30 22.38 -0.64
CA SER A 180 -16.53 23.84 -0.55
C SER A 180 -16.88 24.39 -1.92
#